data_039a26367d1000007726417b80ba8945
#
_entry.id   039a26367d1000007726417b80ba8945
#
_cell.length_a   1.000
_cell.length_b   1.000
_cell.length_c   1.000
_cell.angle_alpha   90.00
_cell.angle_beta   90.00
_cell.angle_gamma   90.00
#
_symmetry.space_group_name_H-M   'P 1'
#
loop_
_entity.id
_entity.type
_entity.pdbx_description
1 polymer ?
#
loop_
_entity_poly.entity_id
_entity_poly.type
_entity_poly.pdbx_seq_one_letter_code
_entity_poly.pdbx_strand_id
1 'polypeptide(L)'
;HNFINGKIRRNFRTLTRAGIALTLSSGKGDFFNPYTIKSTRDTKVLHISNEALENLIISDPELSIKIFKRQLWQLGRFQQSATGLTKYSAENELEFVNLLLKDNTARIPASSKLYSIPHLLKSTHTYAMAFDVVYELLIKGNEIEKSLSSLIKDTLNNLERESRFHSQLNIIYNRVSNSSSNSDKTKLRELTNSNFTKAFDNVKYVIKGWENLPDEPTNIFFYNHLAAIDDNQLANGHSFSIDSHFISSKILHPKYNDGGQRIVRTSRNTEFWRYNYYENLDYIFVHTPESDKLDESEEEKKLRKQKLFDEAQKVFNQKQPIVIAPEGTSETEDNKTITSPGPFKAGAFNLAFKLNPKPKLIPIALANFDYPVSKTIYSAVIKEPITISDHVKDPENQEEMKSFLDNYRTKFRSYVEEAIDLAKNVQDNIDKIENLKTNVNLVSPVEEEFELDVRELEHNSFQQTKTNNSVALYGSSTFKMWDNAKNDLSINNLYNLGFGGSTLVSCRRYFDRLVAPLNPSNLFFYAGDNDIGYGMDSDELLKEFLLFSNQVEEKLPRAKCFFISIKPSPFRRDLMTTILDANSKIKKHLTNLKMWDYIDITTPMINAGYDKFYDE
;
A
#
# COMPACT_ATOMS: atom_id res chain seq x y z
N HIS A 1 -0.98 -10.73 -7.12
CA HIS A 1 -1.55 -11.92 -7.71
C HIS A 1 -1.96 -12.85 -6.58
N ASN A 2 -3.24 -13.20 -6.53
CA ASN A 2 -3.68 -14.26 -5.66
C ASN A 2 -3.64 -15.57 -6.44
N PHE A 3 -2.83 -16.53 -6.01
CA PHE A 3 -2.94 -17.90 -6.42
C PHE A 3 -4.00 -18.55 -5.55
N ILE A 4 -5.08 -19.02 -6.15
CA ILE A 4 -6.09 -19.81 -5.48
C ILE A 4 -6.25 -21.08 -6.32
N ASN A 5 -6.00 -22.25 -5.73
CA ASN A 5 -6.07 -23.55 -6.39
C ASN A 5 -5.26 -23.63 -7.70
N GLY A 6 -4.03 -23.12 -7.70
CA GLY A 6 -3.17 -23.09 -8.87
C GLY A 6 -3.66 -22.16 -10.00
N LYS A 7 -4.69 -21.36 -9.79
CA LYS A 7 -5.22 -20.38 -10.74
C LYS A 7 -4.77 -18.97 -10.38
N ILE A 8 -4.28 -18.22 -11.37
CA ILE A 8 -3.96 -16.81 -11.21
C ILE A 8 -5.25 -16.02 -11.35
N ARG A 9 -5.71 -15.38 -10.27
CA ARG A 9 -6.76 -14.35 -10.36
C ARG A 9 -6.13 -13.01 -10.60
N ARG A 10 -6.47 -12.38 -11.70
CA ARG A 10 -6.07 -11.00 -12.05
C ARG A 10 -7.29 -10.14 -12.27
N ASN A 11 -7.14 -8.89 -11.84
CA ASN A 11 -8.09 -7.86 -12.19
C ASN A 11 -7.60 -7.15 -13.45
N PHE A 12 -8.27 -7.39 -14.58
CA PHE A 12 -7.94 -6.85 -15.90
C PHE A 12 -8.56 -5.47 -16.17
N ARG A 13 -8.78 -4.64 -15.15
CA ARG A 13 -9.31 -3.29 -15.38
C ARG A 13 -8.52 -2.48 -16.40
N THR A 14 -7.26 -2.79 -16.57
CA THR A 14 -6.37 -2.15 -17.55
C THR A 14 -6.65 -2.49 -19.01
N LEU A 15 -7.56 -3.40 -19.31
CA LEU A 15 -7.93 -3.73 -20.69
C LEU A 15 -9.02 -2.81 -21.27
N THR A 16 -9.41 -1.74 -20.60
CA THR A 16 -10.76 -1.19 -20.71
C THR A 16 -10.99 -0.09 -21.73
N ARG A 17 -10.02 0.49 -22.41
CA ARG A 17 -10.34 1.52 -23.43
C ARG A 17 -10.04 1.16 -24.90
N ALA A 18 -9.16 0.21 -25.15
CA ALA A 18 -8.89 -0.35 -26.47
C ALA A 18 -8.11 -1.66 -26.36
N GLY A 19 -8.40 -2.47 -25.35
CA GLY A 19 -7.70 -3.72 -25.13
C GLY A 19 -8.36 -4.88 -25.88
N ILE A 20 -7.60 -5.59 -26.67
CA ILE A 20 -7.99 -6.88 -27.21
C ILE A 20 -7.71 -7.90 -26.09
N ALA A 21 -8.75 -8.40 -25.46
CA ALA A 21 -8.64 -9.58 -24.61
C ALA A 21 -8.55 -10.80 -25.54
N LEU A 22 -7.35 -11.10 -25.99
CA LEU A 22 -7.13 -12.32 -26.77
C LEU A 22 -7.01 -13.50 -25.81
N THR A 23 -8.02 -14.31 -25.80
CA THR A 23 -7.94 -15.66 -25.32
C THR A 23 -7.59 -16.53 -26.50
N LEU A 24 -6.32 -16.84 -26.67
CA LEU A 24 -5.89 -17.81 -27.68
C LEU A 24 -6.30 -19.21 -27.18
N SER A 25 -7.44 -19.71 -27.65
CA SER A 25 -7.66 -21.14 -27.65
C SER A 25 -7.10 -21.67 -28.98
N SER A 26 -6.03 -22.41 -28.94
CA SER A 26 -5.62 -23.20 -30.09
C SER A 26 -6.67 -24.29 -30.31
N GLY A 27 -7.28 -24.34 -31.48
CA GLY A 27 -8.43 -25.21 -31.80
C GLY A 27 -8.17 -26.71 -31.85
N LYS A 28 -7.17 -27.25 -31.19
CA LYS A 28 -6.90 -28.67 -31.02
C LYS A 28 -6.22 -28.95 -29.69
N GLY A 29 -6.94 -28.85 -28.61
CA GLY A 29 -6.50 -29.24 -27.29
C GLY A 29 -7.27 -28.46 -26.21
N ASP A 30 -7.53 -29.10 -25.10
CA ASP A 30 -8.22 -28.56 -23.94
C ASP A 30 -7.38 -27.46 -23.24
N PHE A 31 -7.13 -26.35 -23.93
CA PHE A 31 -6.59 -25.17 -23.29
C PHE A 31 -7.72 -24.41 -22.61
N PHE A 32 -7.91 -24.67 -21.33
CA PHE A 32 -8.77 -23.87 -20.49
C PHE A 32 -8.19 -22.46 -20.37
N ASN A 33 -9.03 -21.47 -20.60
CA ASN A 33 -8.72 -20.10 -20.22
C ASN A 33 -8.40 -20.07 -18.73
N PRO A 34 -7.17 -19.73 -18.31
CA PRO A 34 -6.79 -19.78 -16.91
C PRO A 34 -7.43 -18.64 -16.08
N TYR A 35 -8.30 -17.82 -16.69
CA TYR A 35 -8.90 -16.68 -16.02
C TYR A 35 -10.28 -16.33 -16.58
N THR A 36 -11.12 -15.78 -15.71
CA THR A 36 -12.41 -15.21 -16.06
C THR A 36 -12.27 -13.70 -16.23
N ILE A 37 -12.81 -13.15 -17.32
CA ILE A 37 -12.91 -11.72 -17.56
C ILE A 37 -14.30 -11.28 -17.13
N LYS A 38 -14.38 -10.34 -16.17
CA LYS A 38 -15.64 -9.76 -15.70
C LYS A 38 -15.61 -8.26 -15.95
N SER A 39 -16.63 -7.75 -16.64
CA SER A 39 -16.86 -6.31 -16.77
C SER A 39 -17.29 -5.73 -15.43
N THR A 40 -16.74 -4.58 -15.08
CA THR A 40 -17.08 -3.85 -13.84
C THR A 40 -18.07 -2.70 -14.07
N ARG A 41 -18.44 -2.45 -15.32
CA ARG A 41 -19.46 -1.46 -15.76
C ARG A 41 -20.01 -1.86 -17.11
N ASP A 42 -21.05 -1.20 -17.57
CA ASP A 42 -21.59 -1.43 -18.91
C ASP A 42 -20.50 -1.25 -19.95
N THR A 43 -20.29 -2.33 -20.71
CA THR A 43 -19.17 -2.43 -21.65
C THR A 43 -19.66 -3.02 -22.95
N LYS A 44 -19.38 -2.35 -24.08
CA LYS A 44 -19.54 -2.92 -25.40
C LYS A 44 -18.35 -3.80 -25.71
N VAL A 45 -18.62 -5.05 -26.05
CA VAL A 45 -17.59 -6.03 -26.41
C VAL A 45 -17.80 -6.46 -27.84
N LEU A 46 -16.74 -6.40 -28.65
CA LEU A 46 -16.69 -7.04 -29.95
C LEU A 46 -16.17 -8.47 -29.74
N HIS A 47 -16.99 -9.45 -30.01
CA HIS A 47 -16.58 -10.85 -30.01
C HIS A 47 -16.16 -11.25 -31.43
N ILE A 48 -14.94 -11.71 -31.59
CA ILE A 48 -14.39 -12.24 -32.84
C ILE A 48 -14.15 -13.74 -32.61
N SER A 49 -14.73 -14.58 -33.46
CA SER A 49 -14.46 -16.03 -33.39
C SER A 49 -13.00 -16.34 -33.74
N ASN A 50 -12.49 -17.49 -33.29
CA ASN A 50 -11.13 -17.91 -33.60
C ASN A 50 -10.89 -18.00 -35.11
N GLU A 51 -11.85 -18.56 -35.85
CA GLU A 51 -11.80 -18.68 -37.30
C GLU A 51 -11.75 -17.29 -37.99
N ALA A 52 -12.60 -16.36 -37.54
CA ALA A 52 -12.59 -14.99 -38.06
C ALA A 52 -11.28 -14.26 -37.74
N LEU A 53 -10.71 -14.51 -36.56
CA LEU A 53 -9.42 -13.93 -36.15
C LEU A 53 -8.27 -14.52 -36.97
N GLU A 54 -8.25 -15.84 -37.20
CA GLU A 54 -7.26 -16.50 -38.04
C GLU A 54 -7.30 -15.96 -39.48
N ASN A 55 -8.50 -15.84 -40.06
CA ASN A 55 -8.68 -15.26 -41.39
C ASN A 55 -8.21 -13.80 -41.44
N LEU A 56 -8.49 -13.01 -40.40
CA LEU A 56 -8.03 -11.63 -40.30
C LEU A 56 -6.50 -11.54 -40.19
N ILE A 57 -5.88 -12.41 -39.42
CA ILE A 57 -4.42 -12.51 -39.27
C ILE A 57 -3.75 -12.87 -40.58
N ILE A 58 -4.35 -13.74 -41.38
CA ILE A 58 -3.81 -14.13 -42.70
C ILE A 58 -4.01 -13.03 -43.74
N SER A 59 -5.17 -12.36 -43.74
CA SER A 59 -5.53 -11.38 -44.75
C SER A 59 -4.90 -9.99 -44.58
N ASP A 60 -4.54 -9.62 -43.33
CA ASP A 60 -3.94 -8.32 -43.01
C ASP A 60 -2.67 -8.48 -42.14
N PRO A 61 -1.49 -8.62 -42.80
CA PRO A 61 -0.23 -8.79 -42.07
C PRO A 61 0.15 -7.58 -41.21
N GLU A 62 -0.23 -6.37 -41.60
CA GLU A 62 0.08 -5.17 -40.80
C GLU A 62 -0.72 -5.14 -39.50
N LEU A 63 -2.01 -5.43 -39.57
CA LEU A 63 -2.87 -5.57 -38.39
C LEU A 63 -2.40 -6.71 -37.50
N SER A 64 -1.98 -7.82 -38.09
CA SER A 64 -1.44 -8.99 -37.38
C SER A 64 -0.19 -8.64 -36.58
N ILE A 65 0.73 -7.88 -37.16
CA ILE A 65 1.92 -7.39 -36.46
C ILE A 65 1.53 -6.46 -35.31
N LYS A 66 0.55 -5.57 -35.49
CA LYS A 66 0.04 -4.68 -34.42
C LYS A 66 -0.59 -5.48 -33.27
N ILE A 67 -1.41 -6.47 -33.59
CA ILE A 67 -2.02 -7.38 -32.62
C ILE A 67 -0.93 -8.14 -31.86
N PHE A 68 0.03 -8.73 -32.56
CA PHE A 68 1.12 -9.50 -31.97
C PHE A 68 2.02 -8.65 -31.06
N LYS A 69 2.45 -7.47 -31.53
CA LYS A 69 3.21 -6.50 -30.71
C LYS A 69 2.44 -6.11 -29.45
N ARG A 70 1.13 -5.91 -29.57
CA ARG A 70 0.27 -5.61 -28.42
C ARG A 70 0.20 -6.77 -27.43
N GLN A 71 0.13 -8.00 -27.92
CA GLN A 71 0.14 -9.21 -27.08
C GLN A 71 1.46 -9.39 -26.34
N LEU A 72 2.59 -9.26 -27.04
CA LEU A 72 3.91 -9.32 -26.42
C LEU A 72 4.08 -8.25 -25.36
N TRP A 73 3.62 -7.03 -25.63
CA TRP A 73 3.64 -5.94 -24.66
C TRP A 73 2.74 -6.23 -23.45
N GLN A 74 1.54 -6.77 -23.65
CA GLN A 74 0.68 -7.18 -22.56
C GLN A 74 1.28 -8.34 -21.74
N LEU A 75 1.88 -9.31 -22.40
CA LEU A 75 2.56 -10.44 -21.75
C LEU A 75 3.75 -9.96 -20.91
N GLY A 76 4.58 -9.07 -21.45
CA GLY A 76 5.69 -8.47 -20.71
C GLY A 76 5.22 -7.70 -19.49
N ARG A 77 4.18 -6.87 -19.64
CA ARG A 77 3.57 -6.18 -18.48
C ARG A 77 2.91 -7.13 -17.50
N PHE A 78 2.33 -8.20 -17.99
CA PHE A 78 1.77 -9.25 -17.18
C PHE A 78 2.86 -9.89 -16.33
N GLN A 79 3.99 -10.24 -16.91
CA GLN A 79 5.14 -10.79 -16.21
C GLN A 79 5.71 -9.82 -15.18
N GLN A 80 5.88 -8.55 -15.54
CA GLN A 80 6.37 -7.49 -14.65
C GLN A 80 5.41 -7.20 -13.49
N SER A 81 4.09 -7.09 -13.75
CA SER A 81 3.10 -6.84 -12.69
C SER A 81 2.86 -8.04 -11.78
N ALA A 82 3.29 -9.25 -12.19
CA ALA A 82 3.19 -10.45 -11.37
C ALA A 82 4.09 -10.40 -10.12
N THR A 83 5.05 -9.52 -10.10
CA THR A 83 6.22 -9.68 -9.27
C THR A 83 6.54 -8.50 -8.37
N GLY A 84 5.84 -7.36 -8.50
CA GLY A 84 6.02 -6.19 -7.62
C GLY A 84 7.49 -5.74 -7.48
N LEU A 85 8.23 -5.76 -8.58
CA LEU A 85 9.67 -5.67 -8.53
C LEU A 85 10.17 -4.24 -8.47
N THR A 86 11.08 -4.00 -7.56
CA THR A 86 11.96 -2.84 -7.62
C THR A 86 12.88 -2.91 -8.83
N LYS A 87 13.25 -1.76 -9.40
CA LYS A 87 14.32 -1.66 -10.40
C LYS A 87 15.71 -1.58 -9.79
N TYR A 88 15.82 -1.55 -8.47
CA TYR A 88 17.09 -1.50 -7.77
C TYR A 88 17.90 -2.78 -8.01
N SER A 89 19.11 -2.63 -8.55
CA SER A 89 20.05 -3.76 -8.74
C SER A 89 20.84 -4.01 -7.46
N ALA A 90 20.98 -5.25 -7.09
CA ALA A 90 21.74 -5.69 -5.92
C ALA A 90 23.19 -6.12 -6.25
N GLU A 91 23.77 -5.59 -7.33
CA GLU A 91 25.10 -6.03 -7.79
C GLU A 91 26.20 -5.81 -6.73
N ASN A 92 26.21 -4.64 -6.10
CA ASN A 92 27.19 -4.30 -5.07
C ASN A 92 26.99 -5.15 -3.81
N GLU A 93 25.73 -5.33 -3.39
CA GLU A 93 25.37 -6.16 -2.24
C GLU A 93 25.72 -7.63 -2.51
N LEU A 94 25.46 -8.11 -3.72
CA LEU A 94 25.81 -9.47 -4.14
C LEU A 94 27.32 -9.71 -4.12
N GLU A 95 28.12 -8.76 -4.61
CA GLU A 95 29.58 -8.84 -4.59
C GLU A 95 30.08 -8.91 -3.15
N PHE A 96 29.61 -8.01 -2.29
CA PHE A 96 30.00 -8.01 -0.87
C PHE A 96 29.64 -9.33 -0.18
N VAL A 97 28.43 -9.84 -0.37
CA VAL A 97 28.00 -11.10 0.26
C VAL A 97 28.84 -12.28 -0.24
N ASN A 98 29.16 -12.34 -1.54
CA ASN A 98 30.02 -13.38 -2.07
C ASN A 98 31.41 -13.35 -1.45
N LEU A 99 32.04 -12.19 -1.30
CA LEU A 99 33.33 -12.02 -0.67
C LEU A 99 33.27 -12.44 0.80
N LEU A 100 32.28 -11.96 1.54
CA LEU A 100 32.10 -12.29 2.97
C LEU A 100 31.95 -13.80 3.19
N LEU A 101 31.15 -14.48 2.38
CA LEU A 101 30.99 -15.95 2.50
C LEU A 101 32.24 -16.70 2.10
N LYS A 102 32.96 -16.26 1.07
CA LYS A 102 34.23 -16.86 0.63
C LYS A 102 35.27 -16.80 1.74
N ASP A 103 35.44 -15.65 2.36
CA ASP A 103 36.43 -15.41 3.40
C ASP A 103 36.15 -16.21 4.70
N ASN A 104 34.87 -16.59 4.89
CA ASN A 104 34.44 -17.36 6.07
C ASN A 104 34.09 -18.83 5.77
N THR A 105 34.38 -19.35 4.58
CA THR A 105 33.96 -20.70 4.15
C THR A 105 34.38 -21.80 5.13
N ALA A 106 35.57 -21.72 5.72
CA ALA A 106 36.04 -22.70 6.69
C ALA A 106 35.28 -22.71 8.03
N ARG A 107 34.53 -21.67 8.32
CA ARG A 107 33.80 -21.47 9.59
C ARG A 107 32.30 -21.68 9.45
N ILE A 108 31.77 -21.56 8.24
CA ILE A 108 30.34 -21.69 7.94
C ILE A 108 30.03 -23.18 7.72
N PRO A 109 29.01 -23.76 8.40
CA PRO A 109 28.56 -25.11 8.11
C PRO A 109 28.17 -25.30 6.64
N ALA A 110 28.55 -26.42 6.04
CA ALA A 110 28.24 -26.69 4.62
C ALA A 110 26.74 -26.70 4.31
N SER A 111 25.90 -26.98 5.30
CA SER A 111 24.42 -26.95 5.20
C SER A 111 23.82 -25.59 5.49
N SER A 112 24.61 -24.55 5.72
CA SER A 112 24.11 -23.23 6.10
C SER A 112 23.28 -22.58 4.98
N LYS A 113 22.15 -22.01 5.36
CA LYS A 113 21.31 -21.21 4.46
C LYS A 113 21.99 -19.92 3.97
N LEU A 114 23.08 -19.47 4.61
CA LEU A 114 23.89 -18.33 4.13
C LEU A 114 24.28 -18.49 2.65
N TYR A 115 24.60 -19.72 2.23
CA TYR A 115 24.99 -19.98 0.83
C TYR A 115 23.86 -19.77 -0.19
N SER A 116 22.60 -19.69 0.24
CA SER A 116 21.48 -19.39 -0.66
C SER A 116 21.35 -17.90 -0.96
N ILE A 117 21.82 -17.00 -0.09
CA ILE A 117 21.63 -15.56 -0.19
C ILE A 117 22.16 -14.98 -1.50
N PRO A 118 23.41 -15.29 -1.96
CA PRO A 118 23.90 -14.79 -3.24
C PRO A 118 23.02 -15.20 -4.44
N HIS A 119 22.46 -16.41 -4.40
CA HIS A 119 21.55 -16.84 -5.46
C HIS A 119 20.24 -16.05 -5.44
N LEU A 120 19.70 -15.79 -4.26
CA LEU A 120 18.47 -15.02 -4.09
C LEU A 120 18.64 -13.53 -4.45
N LEU A 121 19.84 -12.97 -4.33
CA LEU A 121 20.16 -11.59 -4.72
C LEU A 121 20.37 -11.39 -6.23
N LYS A 122 20.38 -12.45 -7.04
CA LYS A 122 20.50 -12.35 -8.50
C LYS A 122 19.22 -11.88 -9.19
N SER A 123 18.09 -11.94 -8.52
CA SER A 123 16.80 -11.59 -9.10
C SER A 123 15.98 -10.77 -8.12
N THR A 124 15.45 -9.66 -8.60
CA THR A 124 14.54 -8.81 -7.83
C THR A 124 13.31 -9.55 -7.32
N HIS A 125 12.93 -10.66 -7.95
CA HIS A 125 11.83 -11.54 -7.53
C HIS A 125 12.09 -12.28 -6.23
N THR A 126 13.34 -12.45 -5.87
CA THR A 126 13.77 -13.29 -4.74
C THR A 126 14.42 -12.48 -3.62
N TYR A 127 14.45 -11.14 -3.73
CA TYR A 127 15.02 -10.29 -2.68
C TYR A 127 14.34 -10.49 -1.32
N ALA A 128 13.02 -10.55 -1.28
CA ALA A 128 12.28 -10.81 -0.04
C ALA A 128 12.73 -12.11 0.63
N MET A 129 12.93 -13.17 -0.16
CA MET A 129 13.44 -14.45 0.36
C MET A 129 14.86 -14.34 0.90
N ALA A 130 15.71 -13.48 0.31
CA ALA A 130 17.06 -13.22 0.85
C ALA A 130 16.96 -12.55 2.23
N PHE A 131 16.07 -11.58 2.39
CA PHE A 131 15.83 -10.94 3.69
C PHE A 131 15.31 -11.93 4.72
N ASP A 132 14.34 -12.78 4.35
CA ASP A 132 13.78 -13.81 5.24
C ASP A 132 14.88 -14.76 5.73
N VAL A 133 15.77 -15.22 4.85
CA VAL A 133 16.91 -16.07 5.24
C VAL A 133 17.83 -15.35 6.23
N VAL A 134 18.15 -14.08 5.97
CA VAL A 134 18.99 -13.29 6.88
C VAL A 134 18.34 -13.15 8.26
N TYR A 135 17.06 -12.81 8.32
CA TYR A 135 16.33 -12.68 9.59
C TYR A 135 16.18 -14.02 10.33
N GLU A 136 15.90 -15.08 9.60
CA GLU A 136 15.86 -16.43 10.20
C GLU A 136 17.19 -16.79 10.87
N LEU A 137 18.32 -16.56 10.18
CA LEU A 137 19.65 -16.88 10.71
C LEU A 137 20.09 -15.96 11.85
N LEU A 138 19.62 -14.71 11.88
CA LEU A 138 19.82 -13.83 13.04
C LEU A 138 19.16 -14.38 14.31
N ILE A 139 18.03 -15.05 14.17
CA ILE A 139 17.26 -15.59 15.30
C ILE A 139 17.71 -17.02 15.63
N LYS A 140 17.78 -17.91 14.63
CA LYS A 140 17.95 -19.36 14.81
C LYS A 140 19.35 -19.86 14.46
N GLY A 141 20.19 -19.06 13.83
CA GLY A 141 21.54 -19.46 13.42
C GLY A 141 22.49 -19.69 14.59
N ASN A 142 23.58 -20.40 14.34
CA ASN A 142 24.70 -20.49 15.27
C ASN A 142 25.46 -19.14 15.35
N GLU A 143 26.45 -19.02 16.23
CA GLU A 143 27.15 -17.74 16.47
C GLU A 143 27.79 -17.14 15.21
N ILE A 144 28.36 -17.98 14.33
CA ILE A 144 28.96 -17.49 13.08
C ILE A 144 27.88 -17.07 12.07
N GLU A 145 26.78 -17.82 11.96
CA GLU A 145 25.67 -17.49 11.10
C GLU A 145 24.98 -16.18 11.53
N LYS A 146 24.77 -15.98 12.84
CA LYS A 146 24.23 -14.73 13.39
C LYS A 146 25.15 -13.56 13.11
N SER A 147 26.45 -13.71 13.34
CA SER A 147 27.43 -12.65 13.11
C SER A 147 27.48 -12.23 11.64
N LEU A 148 27.55 -13.20 10.72
CA LEU A 148 27.57 -12.92 9.28
C LEU A 148 26.23 -12.38 8.80
N SER A 149 25.11 -12.88 9.29
CA SER A 149 23.78 -12.37 8.95
C SER A 149 23.60 -10.93 9.41
N SER A 150 24.19 -10.52 10.55
CA SER A 150 24.17 -9.11 10.97
C SER A 150 24.90 -8.21 9.96
N LEU A 151 26.09 -8.60 9.52
CA LEU A 151 26.84 -7.85 8.50
C LEU A 151 26.10 -7.80 7.15
N ILE A 152 25.51 -8.92 6.74
CA ILE A 152 24.71 -9.00 5.52
C ILE A 152 23.47 -8.11 5.64
N LYS A 153 22.76 -8.13 6.77
CA LYS A 153 21.61 -7.27 7.02
C LYS A 153 21.95 -5.78 6.86
N ASP A 154 23.06 -5.35 7.45
CA ASP A 154 23.51 -3.95 7.34
C ASP A 154 23.82 -3.59 5.89
N THR A 155 24.43 -4.49 5.13
CA THR A 155 24.71 -4.31 3.70
C THR A 155 23.42 -4.24 2.88
N LEU A 156 22.44 -5.09 3.17
CA LEU A 156 21.17 -5.16 2.44
C LEU A 156 20.17 -4.07 2.84
N ASN A 157 20.43 -3.27 3.86
CA ASN A 157 19.49 -2.31 4.42
C ASN A 157 18.88 -1.36 3.37
N ASN A 158 19.69 -0.83 2.47
CA ASN A 158 19.19 0.06 1.40
C ASN A 158 18.35 -0.69 0.37
N LEU A 159 18.78 -1.87 -0.03
CA LEU A 159 18.04 -2.75 -0.94
C LEU A 159 16.68 -3.14 -0.33
N GLU A 160 16.67 -3.46 0.95
CA GLU A 160 15.46 -3.82 1.68
C GLU A 160 14.48 -2.65 1.72
N ARG A 161 14.94 -1.44 2.04
CA ARG A 161 14.11 -0.23 2.06
C ARG A 161 13.47 0.05 0.70
N GLU A 162 14.25 0.01 -0.40
CA GLU A 162 13.74 0.19 -1.76
C GLU A 162 12.71 -0.89 -2.12
N SER A 163 13.04 -2.14 -1.87
CA SER A 163 12.18 -3.27 -2.18
C SER A 163 10.85 -3.19 -1.44
N ARG A 164 10.87 -2.87 -0.15
CA ARG A 164 9.67 -2.72 0.67
C ARG A 164 8.82 -1.54 0.25
N PHE A 165 9.45 -0.38 0.03
CA PHE A 165 8.75 0.82 -0.42
C PHE A 165 8.04 0.55 -1.76
N HIS A 166 8.75 -0.02 -2.74
CA HIS A 166 8.18 -0.34 -4.04
C HIS A 166 7.05 -1.39 -3.95
N SER A 167 7.21 -2.41 -3.11
CA SER A 167 6.17 -3.40 -2.85
C SER A 167 4.90 -2.75 -2.28
N GLN A 168 5.04 -1.83 -1.33
CA GLN A 168 3.91 -1.07 -0.78
C GLN A 168 3.22 -0.22 -1.85
N LEU A 169 3.98 0.48 -2.71
CA LEU A 169 3.41 1.23 -3.84
C LEU A 169 2.57 0.34 -4.76
N ASN A 170 3.07 -0.86 -5.07
CA ASN A 170 2.34 -1.81 -5.90
C ASN A 170 1.04 -2.30 -5.24
N ILE A 171 1.07 -2.59 -3.94
CA ILE A 171 -0.11 -2.98 -3.16
C ILE A 171 -1.14 -1.85 -3.14
N ILE A 172 -0.72 -0.62 -2.85
CA ILE A 172 -1.58 0.56 -2.83
C ILE A 172 -2.26 0.75 -4.20
N TYR A 173 -1.46 0.72 -5.27
CA TYR A 173 -2.00 0.85 -6.62
C TYR A 173 -3.06 -0.21 -6.93
N ASN A 174 -2.74 -1.49 -6.67
CA ASN A 174 -3.65 -2.60 -6.95
C ASN A 174 -4.94 -2.49 -6.14
N ARG A 175 -4.86 -2.10 -4.88
CA ARG A 175 -6.03 -1.93 -4.02
C ARG A 175 -6.95 -0.82 -4.54
N VAL A 176 -6.40 0.34 -4.86
CA VAL A 176 -7.16 1.48 -5.39
C VAL A 176 -7.72 1.16 -6.78
N SER A 177 -6.90 0.67 -7.70
CA SER A 177 -7.32 0.40 -9.09
C SER A 177 -8.35 -0.73 -9.21
N ASN A 178 -8.39 -1.63 -8.22
CA ASN A 178 -9.28 -2.77 -8.18
C ASN A 178 -10.53 -2.52 -7.32
N SER A 179 -10.65 -1.34 -6.70
CA SER A 179 -11.85 -0.99 -5.95
C SER A 179 -13.07 -0.94 -6.88
N SER A 180 -14.23 -1.30 -6.34
CA SER A 180 -15.49 -1.24 -7.07
C SER A 180 -15.88 0.22 -7.37
N SER A 181 -16.61 0.45 -8.47
CA SER A 181 -17.19 1.77 -8.77
C SER A 181 -18.15 2.26 -7.67
N ASN A 182 -18.76 1.34 -6.94
CA ASN A 182 -19.68 1.60 -5.83
C ASN A 182 -18.97 1.74 -4.48
N SER A 183 -17.64 1.64 -4.43
CA SER A 183 -16.88 1.82 -3.19
C SER A 183 -17.03 3.23 -2.66
N ASP A 184 -17.11 3.37 -1.34
CA ASP A 184 -17.05 4.67 -0.67
C ASP A 184 -15.68 5.30 -0.95
N LYS A 185 -15.70 6.38 -1.74
CA LYS A 185 -14.50 7.08 -2.19
C LYS A 185 -13.73 7.73 -1.04
N THR A 186 -14.44 8.21 -0.02
CA THR A 186 -13.83 8.82 1.16
C THR A 186 -13.07 7.78 1.96
N LYS A 187 -13.70 6.65 2.26
CA LYS A 187 -13.01 5.53 2.93
C LYS A 187 -11.83 5.01 2.15
N LEU A 188 -11.94 4.96 0.82
CA LEU A 188 -10.82 4.52 -0.03
C LEU A 188 -9.64 5.49 0.04
N ARG A 189 -9.89 6.83 0.10
CA ARG A 189 -8.84 7.82 0.31
C ARG A 189 -8.18 7.71 1.68
N GLU A 190 -8.96 7.55 2.74
CA GLU A 190 -8.46 7.37 4.11
C GLU A 190 -7.55 6.12 4.20
N LEU A 191 -8.01 5.00 3.65
CA LEU A 191 -7.23 3.77 3.58
C LEU A 191 -5.94 3.95 2.75
N THR A 192 -6.04 4.68 1.64
CA THR A 192 -4.88 4.99 0.79
C THR A 192 -3.86 5.83 1.56
N ASN A 193 -4.29 6.85 2.28
CA ASN A 193 -3.42 7.68 3.12
C ASN A 193 -2.76 6.86 4.24
N SER A 194 -3.50 5.98 4.90
CA SER A 194 -2.97 5.06 5.90
C SER A 194 -1.91 4.12 5.32
N ASN A 195 -2.15 3.56 4.14
CA ASN A 195 -1.18 2.70 3.46
C ASN A 195 0.09 3.45 3.02
N PHE A 196 -0.04 4.70 2.57
CA PHE A 196 1.12 5.55 2.29
C PHE A 196 1.88 5.92 3.57
N THR A 197 1.17 6.17 4.68
CA THR A 197 1.82 6.37 5.99
C THR A 197 2.78 5.21 6.29
N LYS A 198 2.32 3.97 6.08
CA LYS A 198 3.15 2.77 6.22
C LYS A 198 4.27 2.68 5.18
N ALA A 199 3.99 2.96 3.92
CA ALA A 199 5.03 2.95 2.89
C ALA A 199 6.20 3.88 3.26
N PHE A 200 5.89 5.06 3.76
CA PHE A 200 6.89 6.02 4.22
C PHE A 200 7.60 5.64 5.54
N ASP A 201 7.18 4.59 6.25
CA ASP A 201 7.94 4.04 7.37
C ASP A 201 9.27 3.41 6.90
N ASN A 202 9.36 3.02 5.62
CA ASN A 202 10.59 2.52 4.99
C ASN A 202 11.50 3.65 4.45
N VAL A 203 11.12 4.90 4.65
CA VAL A 203 11.81 6.07 4.10
C VAL A 203 12.39 6.91 5.22
N LYS A 204 13.62 7.39 5.06
CA LYS A 204 14.17 8.43 5.92
C LYS A 204 13.57 9.78 5.52
N TYR A 205 12.97 10.49 6.48
CA TYR A 205 12.44 11.81 6.22
C TYR A 205 12.51 12.72 7.44
N VAL A 206 12.40 14.03 7.19
CA VAL A 206 12.31 15.07 8.22
C VAL A 206 11.29 16.12 7.82
N ILE A 207 10.50 16.57 8.79
CA ILE A 207 9.49 17.63 8.60
C ILE A 207 9.74 18.73 9.65
N LYS A 208 9.78 19.99 9.19
CA LYS A 208 9.93 21.18 10.02
C LYS A 208 8.76 22.14 9.79
N GLY A 209 8.38 22.92 10.82
CA GLY A 209 7.36 23.95 10.70
C GLY A 209 5.94 23.45 11.01
N TRP A 210 5.80 22.44 11.85
CA TRP A 210 4.50 21.91 12.27
C TRP A 210 3.60 22.96 12.93
N GLU A 211 4.20 23.92 13.60
CA GLU A 211 3.56 25.07 14.23
C GLU A 211 2.83 25.99 13.26
N ASN A 212 3.21 25.96 11.98
CA ASN A 212 2.60 26.76 10.92
C ASN A 212 1.32 26.13 10.33
N LEU A 213 0.98 24.91 10.74
CA LEU A 213 -0.26 24.27 10.31
C LEU A 213 -1.46 24.88 11.06
N PRO A 214 -2.43 25.48 10.36
CA PRO A 214 -3.66 25.97 11.00
C PRO A 214 -4.40 24.84 11.72
N ASP A 215 -5.20 25.19 12.74
CA ASP A 215 -6.04 24.20 13.42
C ASP A 215 -7.21 23.74 12.56
N GLU A 216 -7.75 24.65 11.75
CA GLU A 216 -8.83 24.33 10.81
C GLU A 216 -8.27 23.75 9.50
N PRO A 217 -8.82 22.62 9.01
CA PRO A 217 -8.32 21.95 7.82
C PRO A 217 -8.68 22.67 6.49
N THR A 218 -9.71 23.51 6.49
CA THR A 218 -10.30 24.15 5.28
C THR A 218 -9.38 25.23 4.72
N ASN A 219 -8.25 24.78 4.15
CA ASN A 219 -7.21 25.63 3.58
C ASN A 219 -6.65 24.99 2.31
N ILE A 220 -5.82 25.76 1.60
CA ILE A 220 -5.09 25.27 0.41
C ILE A 220 -3.62 25.06 0.79
N PHE A 221 -3.16 23.84 0.69
CA PHE A 221 -1.78 23.43 0.88
C PHE A 221 -1.12 23.34 -0.49
N PHE A 222 -0.12 24.17 -0.73
CA PHE A 222 0.57 24.17 -2.01
C PHE A 222 2.07 23.88 -1.84
N TYR A 223 2.61 23.21 -2.84
CA TYR A 223 3.97 22.67 -2.77
C TYR A 223 4.66 22.71 -4.13
N ASN A 224 5.98 22.65 -4.13
CA ASN A 224 6.76 22.44 -5.34
C ASN A 224 6.68 20.98 -5.78
N HIS A 225 6.28 20.78 -7.03
CA HIS A 225 6.09 19.43 -7.59
C HIS A 225 7.40 18.88 -8.12
N LEU A 226 7.87 17.78 -7.54
CA LEU A 226 9.11 17.14 -7.95
C LEU A 226 8.84 15.98 -8.92
N ALA A 227 9.75 15.77 -9.85
CA ALA A 227 9.61 14.76 -10.88
C ALA A 227 9.57 13.36 -10.28
N ALA A 228 8.66 12.53 -10.80
CA ALA A 228 8.67 11.11 -10.47
C ALA A 228 9.91 10.44 -11.09
N ILE A 229 10.56 9.59 -10.32
CA ILE A 229 11.70 8.80 -10.80
C ILE A 229 11.26 7.46 -11.39
N ASP A 230 12.01 6.97 -12.35
CA ASP A 230 11.74 5.67 -12.97
C ASP A 230 11.80 4.51 -11.99
N ASP A 231 12.62 4.62 -10.95
CA ASP A 231 12.75 3.60 -9.90
C ASP A 231 11.44 3.39 -9.12
N ASN A 232 10.59 4.41 -9.02
CA ASN A 232 9.28 4.34 -8.39
C ASN A 232 8.14 4.03 -9.38
N GLN A 233 8.45 3.84 -10.67
CA GLN A 233 7.46 3.46 -11.65
C GLN A 233 7.10 1.99 -11.50
N LEU A 234 5.80 1.71 -11.38
CA LEU A 234 5.30 0.34 -11.35
C LEU A 234 5.41 -0.33 -12.74
N ALA A 235 5.42 -1.65 -12.74
CA ALA A 235 5.52 -2.45 -13.95
C ALA A 235 4.43 -2.18 -15.00
N ASN A 236 3.26 -1.68 -14.57
CA ASN A 236 2.17 -1.27 -15.45
C ASN A 236 2.35 0.13 -16.05
N GLY A 237 3.44 0.82 -15.71
CA GLY A 237 3.75 2.18 -16.15
C GLY A 237 3.20 3.30 -15.28
N HIS A 238 2.53 2.98 -14.16
CA HIS A 238 2.07 4.01 -13.24
C HIS A 238 3.23 4.57 -12.43
N SER A 239 3.35 5.89 -12.42
CA SER A 239 4.26 6.63 -11.55
C SER A 239 3.45 7.40 -10.52
N PHE A 240 3.79 7.24 -9.25
CA PHE A 240 3.17 7.99 -8.18
C PHE A 240 3.78 9.39 -8.07
N SER A 241 2.96 10.38 -7.79
CA SER A 241 3.42 11.66 -7.24
C SER A 241 3.74 11.46 -5.76
N ILE A 242 4.94 10.98 -5.47
CA ILE A 242 5.38 10.60 -4.11
C ILE A 242 5.33 11.80 -3.16
N ASP A 243 5.72 12.98 -3.64
CA ASP A 243 5.67 14.26 -2.95
C ASP A 243 4.26 14.59 -2.42
N SER A 244 3.24 14.53 -3.27
CA SER A 244 1.86 14.82 -2.87
C SER A 244 1.28 13.73 -1.95
N HIS A 245 1.65 12.48 -2.13
CA HIS A 245 1.26 11.40 -1.22
C HIS A 245 1.92 11.55 0.15
N PHE A 246 3.16 12.05 0.19
CA PHE A 246 3.85 12.36 1.44
C PHE A 246 3.11 13.46 2.22
N ILE A 247 2.75 14.57 1.57
CA ILE A 247 1.97 15.64 2.21
C ILE A 247 0.68 15.08 2.80
N SER A 248 -0.09 14.34 2.00
CA SER A 248 -1.37 13.77 2.45
C SER A 248 -1.22 12.81 3.63
N SER A 249 -0.22 11.93 3.61
CA SER A 249 -0.10 10.84 4.59
C SER A 249 0.75 11.20 5.80
N LYS A 250 1.79 12.05 5.66
CA LYS A 250 2.73 12.37 6.74
C LYS A 250 2.53 13.76 7.32
N ILE A 251 1.78 14.64 6.67
CA ILE A 251 1.51 16.00 7.17
C ILE A 251 0.02 16.18 7.50
N LEU A 252 -0.85 16.04 6.49
CA LEU A 252 -2.27 16.37 6.68
C LEU A 252 -3.03 15.30 7.49
N HIS A 253 -2.85 14.04 7.15
CA HIS A 253 -3.54 12.96 7.87
C HIS A 253 -3.21 12.90 9.37
N PRO A 254 -1.95 13.05 9.81
CA PRO A 254 -1.64 13.13 11.25
C PRO A 254 -2.21 14.37 11.96
N LYS A 255 -2.37 15.50 11.27
CA LYS A 255 -2.90 16.75 11.87
C LYS A 255 -4.41 16.77 11.89
N TYR A 256 -5.08 16.36 10.79
CA TYR A 256 -6.51 16.57 10.58
C TYR A 256 -7.33 15.28 10.49
N ASN A 257 -6.70 14.12 10.58
CA ASN A 257 -7.30 12.81 10.28
C ASN A 257 -7.91 12.74 8.85
N ASP A 258 -7.38 13.55 7.95
CA ASP A 258 -7.76 13.65 6.54
C ASP A 258 -6.53 14.00 5.70
N GLY A 259 -6.28 13.27 4.63
CA GLY A 259 -5.15 13.51 3.73
C GLY A 259 -5.41 14.59 2.67
N GLY A 260 -6.59 15.20 2.69
CA GLY A 260 -7.01 16.23 1.77
C GLY A 260 -7.39 15.74 0.38
N GLN A 261 -8.08 16.62 -0.35
CA GLN A 261 -8.41 16.44 -1.75
C GLN A 261 -7.32 17.05 -2.63
N ARG A 262 -6.94 16.32 -3.67
CA ARG A 262 -5.92 16.79 -4.61
C ARG A 262 -6.55 17.33 -5.87
N ILE A 263 -5.93 18.39 -6.39
CA ILE A 263 -6.21 18.84 -7.75
C ILE A 263 -5.18 18.17 -8.67
N VAL A 264 -5.66 17.31 -9.55
CA VAL A 264 -4.84 16.46 -10.40
C VAL A 264 -5.16 16.67 -11.88
N ARG A 265 -4.15 16.52 -12.72
CA ARG A 265 -4.33 16.55 -14.18
C ARG A 265 -5.21 15.39 -14.64
N THR A 266 -6.11 15.63 -15.59
CA THR A 266 -6.81 14.56 -16.31
C THR A 266 -5.81 13.62 -16.99
N SER A 267 -6.15 12.33 -17.05
CA SER A 267 -5.32 11.34 -17.72
C SER A 267 -5.40 11.48 -19.23
N ARG A 268 -4.26 11.31 -19.92
CA ARG A 268 -4.24 11.16 -21.39
C ARG A 268 -4.89 9.82 -21.79
N ASN A 269 -5.34 9.72 -23.02
CA ASN A 269 -5.97 8.50 -23.54
C ASN A 269 -5.05 7.26 -23.46
N THR A 270 -3.75 7.45 -23.41
CA THR A 270 -2.75 6.38 -23.28
C THR A 270 -2.43 5.98 -21.85
N GLU A 271 -2.89 6.73 -20.85
CA GLU A 271 -2.56 6.54 -19.43
C GLU A 271 -3.66 5.80 -18.67
N PHE A 272 -4.06 4.61 -19.12
CA PHE A 272 -5.16 3.82 -18.51
C PHE A 272 -4.94 3.55 -17.03
N TRP A 273 -3.70 3.25 -16.65
CA TRP A 273 -3.31 2.99 -15.26
C TRP A 273 -3.53 4.19 -14.37
N ARG A 274 -3.25 5.42 -14.87
CA ARG A 274 -3.44 6.66 -14.16
C ARG A 274 -4.92 6.97 -13.97
N TYR A 275 -5.71 6.81 -15.03
CA TYR A 275 -7.16 7.04 -15.00
C TYR A 275 -7.83 6.19 -13.92
N ASN A 276 -7.60 4.88 -13.91
CA ASN A 276 -8.21 3.97 -12.95
C ASN A 276 -7.85 4.31 -11.50
N TYR A 277 -6.62 4.74 -11.26
CA TYR A 277 -6.17 5.10 -9.93
C TYR A 277 -6.85 6.38 -9.42
N TYR A 278 -6.77 7.47 -10.17
CA TYR A 278 -7.27 8.77 -9.72
C TYR A 278 -8.79 8.88 -9.74
N GLU A 279 -9.48 8.23 -10.70
CA GLU A 279 -10.95 8.21 -10.74
C GLU A 279 -11.54 7.49 -9.51
N ASN A 280 -10.92 6.40 -9.08
CA ASN A 280 -11.39 5.69 -7.90
C ASN A 280 -11.18 6.49 -6.61
N LEU A 281 -10.23 7.42 -6.57
CA LEU A 281 -10.01 8.30 -5.43
C LEU A 281 -10.87 9.56 -5.46
N ASP A 282 -11.60 9.83 -6.54
CA ASP A 282 -12.51 10.97 -6.69
C ASP A 282 -11.83 12.32 -6.43
N TYR A 283 -10.62 12.49 -6.97
CA TYR A 283 -9.89 13.75 -6.89
C TYR A 283 -10.47 14.80 -7.85
N ILE A 284 -10.18 16.07 -7.59
CA ILE A 284 -10.60 17.18 -8.45
C ILE A 284 -9.72 17.18 -9.70
N PHE A 285 -10.35 17.07 -10.89
CA PHE A 285 -9.62 17.00 -12.14
C PHE A 285 -9.48 18.37 -12.80
N VAL A 286 -8.25 18.68 -13.25
CA VAL A 286 -7.93 19.85 -14.06
C VAL A 286 -7.41 19.42 -15.42
N HIS A 287 -7.88 20.08 -16.47
CA HIS A 287 -7.33 19.93 -17.81
C HIS A 287 -6.12 20.84 -17.98
N THR A 288 -5.04 20.29 -18.48
CA THR A 288 -3.81 21.00 -18.84
C THR A 288 -3.62 20.94 -20.36
N PRO A 289 -2.70 21.72 -20.94
CA PRO A 289 -2.37 21.62 -22.37
C PRO A 289 -1.98 20.22 -22.83
N GLU A 290 -1.45 19.41 -21.94
CA GLU A 290 -1.08 18.02 -22.19
C GLU A 290 -2.28 17.05 -22.15
N SER A 291 -3.46 17.52 -21.75
CA SER A 291 -4.70 16.74 -21.84
C SER A 291 -5.20 16.71 -23.28
N ASP A 292 -5.68 15.54 -23.75
CA ASP A 292 -6.03 15.27 -25.16
C ASP A 292 -7.25 16.05 -25.73
N LYS A 293 -7.69 17.13 -25.08
CA LYS A 293 -8.76 18.00 -25.59
C LYS A 293 -8.16 19.17 -26.36
N LEU A 294 -7.99 18.99 -27.66
CA LEU A 294 -7.38 19.98 -28.55
C LEU A 294 -8.36 21.03 -29.07
N ASP A 295 -9.69 20.76 -29.11
CA ASP A 295 -10.71 21.60 -29.76
C ASP A 295 -11.85 21.98 -28.81
N GLU A 296 -11.52 22.69 -27.72
CA GLU A 296 -12.51 23.13 -26.73
C GLU A 296 -12.90 24.61 -27.04
N SER A 297 -14.20 24.86 -27.16
CA SER A 297 -14.76 26.23 -27.30
C SER A 297 -14.53 27.05 -26.03
N GLU A 298 -14.60 28.39 -26.13
CA GLU A 298 -14.47 29.27 -24.96
C GLU A 298 -15.60 29.06 -23.94
N GLU A 299 -16.80 28.67 -24.39
CA GLU A 299 -17.92 28.33 -23.50
C GLU A 299 -17.64 27.05 -22.72
N GLU A 300 -17.13 26.02 -23.38
CA GLU A 300 -16.72 24.76 -22.71
C GLU A 300 -15.59 24.99 -21.71
N LYS A 301 -14.62 25.83 -22.03
CA LYS A 301 -13.54 26.23 -21.09
C LYS A 301 -14.11 26.94 -19.87
N LYS A 302 -15.08 27.84 -20.07
CA LYS A 302 -15.73 28.55 -18.96
C LYS A 302 -16.53 27.61 -18.07
N LEU A 303 -17.31 26.71 -18.66
CA LEU A 303 -18.08 25.70 -17.93
C LEU A 303 -17.16 24.76 -17.13
N ARG A 304 -16.06 24.32 -17.72
CA ARG A 304 -15.06 23.47 -17.08
C ARG A 304 -14.39 24.16 -15.90
N LYS A 305 -14.03 25.45 -16.04
CA LYS A 305 -13.48 26.25 -14.93
C LYS A 305 -14.50 26.39 -13.79
N GLN A 306 -15.78 26.60 -14.14
CA GLN A 306 -16.84 26.68 -13.13
C GLN A 306 -16.99 25.34 -12.39
N LYS A 307 -17.03 24.22 -13.12
CA LYS A 307 -17.12 22.88 -12.52
C LYS A 307 -15.97 22.61 -11.54
N LEU A 308 -14.75 22.95 -11.91
CA LEU A 308 -13.58 22.80 -11.01
C LEU A 308 -13.76 23.60 -9.72
N PHE A 309 -14.26 24.84 -9.84
CA PHE A 309 -14.56 25.67 -8.68
C PHE A 309 -15.66 25.06 -7.81
N ASP A 310 -16.75 24.57 -8.40
CA ASP A 310 -17.86 23.97 -7.67
C ASP A 310 -17.42 22.69 -6.92
N GLU A 311 -16.57 21.87 -7.53
CA GLU A 311 -15.98 20.71 -6.89
C GLU A 311 -15.07 21.10 -5.72
N ALA A 312 -14.23 22.12 -5.89
CA ALA A 312 -13.37 22.62 -4.81
C ALA A 312 -14.20 23.22 -3.66
N GLN A 313 -15.27 23.96 -3.98
CA GLN A 313 -16.20 24.51 -2.97
C GLN A 313 -16.92 23.40 -2.21
N LYS A 314 -17.31 22.31 -2.89
CA LYS A 314 -17.90 21.14 -2.25
C LYS A 314 -16.95 20.52 -1.24
N VAL A 315 -15.66 20.39 -1.56
CA VAL A 315 -14.61 19.91 -0.64
C VAL A 315 -14.51 20.81 0.59
N PHE A 316 -14.52 22.12 0.41
CA PHE A 316 -14.50 23.08 1.51
C PHE A 316 -15.74 23.01 2.40
N ASN A 317 -16.93 22.80 1.80
CA ASN A 317 -18.18 22.61 2.55
C ASN A 317 -18.13 21.33 3.41
N GLN A 318 -17.31 20.33 3.02
CA GLN A 318 -17.04 19.11 3.76
C GLN A 318 -15.90 19.27 4.80
N LYS A 319 -15.37 20.50 4.96
CA LYS A 319 -14.26 20.83 5.85
C LYS A 319 -12.98 20.03 5.56
N GLN A 320 -12.71 19.77 4.29
CA GLN A 320 -11.51 19.03 3.86
C GLN A 320 -10.45 20.01 3.31
N PRO A 321 -9.15 19.72 3.50
CA PRO A 321 -8.08 20.49 2.89
C PRO A 321 -7.95 20.22 1.39
N ILE A 322 -7.46 21.20 0.63
CA ILE A 322 -7.08 21.05 -0.77
C ILE A 322 -5.55 21.05 -0.90
N VAL A 323 -5.02 20.12 -1.68
CA VAL A 323 -3.59 20.00 -1.98
C VAL A 323 -3.36 20.26 -3.47
N ILE A 324 -2.47 21.19 -3.80
CA ILE A 324 -2.21 21.59 -5.19
C ILE A 324 -0.74 21.94 -5.42
N ALA A 325 -0.22 21.56 -6.58
CA ALA A 325 1.05 22.05 -7.09
C ALA A 325 0.81 23.22 -8.06
N PRO A 326 1.22 24.45 -7.74
CA PRO A 326 0.95 25.61 -8.56
C PRO A 326 1.71 25.63 -9.89
N GLU A 327 2.77 24.84 -10.03
CA GLU A 327 3.50 24.63 -11.29
C GLU A 327 2.63 23.95 -12.36
N GLY A 328 1.72 23.06 -11.92
CA GLY A 328 0.77 22.34 -12.78
C GLY A 328 1.42 21.27 -13.65
N THR A 329 2.68 20.96 -13.45
CA THR A 329 3.46 19.89 -14.11
C THR A 329 4.57 19.38 -13.20
N SER A 330 5.03 18.16 -13.43
CA SER A 330 6.23 17.56 -12.80
C SER A 330 7.20 16.99 -13.84
N GLU A 331 7.04 17.37 -15.10
CA GLU A 331 7.75 16.74 -16.23
C GLU A 331 8.80 17.66 -16.87
N THR A 332 9.21 18.75 -16.20
CA THR A 332 10.21 19.72 -16.71
C THR A 332 11.51 19.65 -15.91
N GLU A 333 12.57 20.25 -16.46
CA GLU A 333 13.85 20.36 -15.74
C GLU A 333 13.74 21.21 -14.47
N ASP A 334 12.73 22.08 -14.35
CA ASP A 334 12.45 22.84 -13.14
C ASP A 334 11.85 22.01 -12.00
N ASN A 335 11.43 20.76 -12.28
CA ASN A 335 10.83 19.86 -11.29
C ASN A 335 11.87 18.94 -10.62
N LYS A 336 13.09 19.40 -10.45
CA LYS A 336 14.14 18.74 -9.69
C LYS A 336 14.45 19.52 -8.43
N THR A 337 14.84 18.85 -7.37
CA THR A 337 15.18 19.50 -6.08
C THR A 337 16.13 20.68 -6.26
N ILE A 338 17.14 20.55 -7.13
CA ILE A 338 18.15 21.59 -7.36
C ILE A 338 17.64 22.80 -8.14
N THR A 339 16.58 22.68 -8.92
CA THR A 339 16.03 23.74 -9.81
C THR A 339 14.64 24.22 -9.37
N SER A 340 13.92 23.41 -8.60
CA SER A 340 12.56 23.69 -8.13
C SER A 340 12.48 24.96 -7.25
N PRO A 341 11.35 25.70 -7.27
CA PRO A 341 10.15 25.44 -8.05
C PRO A 341 10.21 25.98 -9.48
N GLY A 342 9.49 25.34 -10.37
CA GLY A 342 9.17 25.89 -11.69
C GLY A 342 8.23 27.11 -11.62
N PRO A 343 7.87 27.72 -12.78
CA PRO A 343 6.97 28.86 -12.82
C PRO A 343 5.59 28.55 -12.23
N PHE A 344 5.13 29.38 -11.31
CA PHE A 344 3.78 29.23 -10.73
C PHE A 344 2.69 29.72 -11.67
N LYS A 345 1.61 28.96 -11.75
CA LYS A 345 0.39 29.32 -12.51
C LYS A 345 -0.64 29.96 -11.58
N ALA A 346 -1.34 30.96 -12.07
CA ALA A 346 -2.32 31.71 -11.29
C ALA A 346 -3.51 30.87 -10.77
N GLY A 347 -3.77 29.69 -11.36
CA GLY A 347 -4.97 28.88 -11.06
C GLY A 347 -5.16 28.55 -9.59
N ALA A 348 -4.10 28.12 -8.90
CA ALA A 348 -4.14 27.78 -7.47
C ALA A 348 -4.48 29.02 -6.60
N PHE A 349 -3.91 30.16 -6.93
CA PHE A 349 -4.10 31.43 -6.22
C PHE A 349 -5.46 32.06 -6.52
N ASN A 350 -5.93 31.99 -7.78
CA ASN A 350 -7.27 32.42 -8.16
C ASN A 350 -8.37 31.59 -7.49
N LEU A 351 -8.11 30.33 -7.24
CA LEU A 351 -9.04 29.48 -6.48
C LEU A 351 -9.24 30.04 -5.06
N ALA A 352 -8.17 30.49 -4.40
CA ALA A 352 -8.23 31.06 -3.05
C ALA A 352 -9.07 32.34 -2.99
N PHE A 353 -9.12 33.13 -4.06
CA PHE A 353 -10.01 34.30 -4.12
C PHE A 353 -11.49 33.95 -4.19
N LYS A 354 -11.84 32.81 -4.78
CA LYS A 354 -13.23 32.42 -5.09
C LYS A 354 -13.87 31.61 -3.97
N LEU A 355 -13.10 30.78 -3.27
CA LEU A 355 -13.63 29.88 -2.24
C LEU A 355 -14.17 30.63 -1.02
N ASN A 356 -15.20 30.04 -0.39
CA ASN A 356 -15.83 30.57 0.82
C ASN A 356 -16.00 29.41 1.85
N PRO A 357 -15.48 29.54 3.09
CA PRO A 357 -14.70 30.69 3.60
C PRO A 357 -13.38 30.90 2.85
N LYS A 358 -12.85 32.12 2.94
CA LYS A 358 -11.55 32.43 2.31
C LYS A 358 -10.45 31.59 2.93
N PRO A 359 -9.76 30.72 2.15
CA PRO A 359 -8.68 29.91 2.67
C PRO A 359 -7.40 30.71 2.89
N LYS A 360 -6.59 30.23 3.82
CA LYS A 360 -5.17 30.54 3.82
C LYS A 360 -4.46 29.62 2.82
N LEU A 361 -3.36 30.08 2.28
CA LEU A 361 -2.45 29.33 1.43
C LEU A 361 -1.25 28.91 2.28
N ILE A 362 -1.06 27.63 2.48
CA ILE A 362 0.01 27.07 3.31
C ILE A 362 1.12 26.53 2.40
N PRO A 363 2.31 27.17 2.39
CA PRO A 363 3.42 26.73 1.57
C PRO A 363 4.12 25.53 2.23
N ILE A 364 4.35 24.47 1.44
CA ILE A 364 5.14 23.30 1.86
C ILE A 364 6.25 23.11 0.84
N ALA A 365 7.48 23.45 1.22
CA ALA A 365 8.64 23.25 0.39
C ALA A 365 9.19 21.82 0.58
N LEU A 366 9.41 21.12 -0.51
CA LEU A 366 9.87 19.74 -0.53
C LEU A 366 11.24 19.63 -1.19
N ALA A 367 12.07 18.69 -0.70
CA ALA A 367 13.33 18.34 -1.34
C ALA A 367 13.57 16.83 -1.35
N ASN A 368 14.29 16.38 -2.37
CA ASN A 368 14.78 15.02 -2.58
C ASN A 368 13.75 13.96 -3.01
N PHE A 369 12.50 14.33 -3.29
CA PHE A 369 11.49 13.37 -3.78
C PHE A 369 11.74 12.90 -5.22
N ASP A 370 12.68 13.50 -5.90
CA ASP A 370 13.23 13.12 -7.21
C ASP A 370 14.45 12.18 -7.12
N TYR A 371 14.70 11.60 -5.93
CA TYR A 371 15.75 10.60 -5.70
C TYR A 371 15.17 9.31 -5.09
N PRO A 372 15.84 8.15 -5.28
CA PRO A 372 15.46 6.89 -4.64
C PRO A 372 15.49 6.98 -3.12
N VAL A 373 14.56 6.31 -2.45
CA VAL A 373 14.39 6.35 -0.98
C VAL A 373 15.61 5.83 -0.21
N SER A 374 16.42 4.96 -0.83
CA SER A 374 17.65 4.43 -0.23
C SER A 374 18.80 5.44 -0.21
N LYS A 375 18.78 6.41 -1.13
CA LYS A 375 19.92 7.29 -1.38
C LYS A 375 19.82 8.67 -0.72
N THR A 376 18.68 8.97 -0.08
CA THR A 376 18.45 10.32 0.44
C THR A 376 17.54 10.34 1.65
N ILE A 377 17.43 11.51 2.26
CA ILE A 377 16.43 11.87 3.26
C ILE A 377 15.44 12.81 2.58
N TYR A 378 14.16 12.44 2.57
CA TYR A 378 13.09 13.32 2.11
C TYR A 378 12.86 14.42 3.14
N SER A 379 12.69 15.64 2.70
CA SER A 379 12.46 16.75 3.62
C SER A 379 11.27 17.60 3.20
N ALA A 380 10.57 18.12 4.20
CA ALA A 380 9.49 19.06 4.05
C ALA A 380 9.64 20.22 5.05
N VAL A 381 9.47 21.44 4.55
CA VAL A 381 9.44 22.65 5.37
C VAL A 381 8.10 23.33 5.18
N ILE A 382 7.31 23.40 6.25
CA ILE A 382 6.01 24.07 6.28
C ILE A 382 6.24 25.52 6.69
N LYS A 383 5.74 26.44 5.89
CA LYS A 383 5.93 27.89 6.11
C LYS A 383 4.65 28.57 6.57
N GLU A 384 4.82 29.77 7.12
CA GLU A 384 3.72 30.62 7.57
C GLU A 384 2.62 30.74 6.51
N PRO A 385 1.36 30.55 6.90
CA PRO A 385 0.23 30.72 5.99
C PRO A 385 0.14 32.15 5.44
N ILE A 386 -0.19 32.27 4.17
CA ILE A 386 -0.42 33.58 3.53
C ILE A 386 -1.90 33.74 3.14
N THR A 387 -2.36 34.99 3.17
CA THR A 387 -3.68 35.38 2.63
C THR A 387 -3.46 36.06 1.29
N ILE A 388 -4.00 35.51 0.21
CA ILE A 388 -3.71 36.02 -1.14
C ILE A 388 -4.13 37.49 -1.33
N SER A 389 -5.24 37.94 -0.70
CA SER A 389 -5.73 39.33 -0.77
C SER A 389 -4.79 40.36 -0.12
N ASP A 390 -3.82 39.92 0.68
CA ASP A 390 -2.79 40.81 1.23
C ASP A 390 -1.73 41.16 0.18
N HIS A 391 -1.61 40.36 -0.86
CA HIS A 391 -0.59 40.44 -1.90
C HIS A 391 -1.12 40.88 -3.26
N VAL A 392 -2.34 40.47 -3.62
CA VAL A 392 -3.01 40.78 -4.88
C VAL A 392 -4.37 41.38 -4.55
N LYS A 393 -4.65 42.59 -5.04
CA LYS A 393 -5.91 43.29 -4.75
C LYS A 393 -6.98 42.95 -5.77
N ASP A 394 -6.62 42.85 -7.03
CA ASP A 394 -7.52 42.52 -8.13
C ASP A 394 -7.05 41.21 -8.81
N PRO A 395 -7.74 40.07 -8.61
CA PRO A 395 -7.39 38.81 -9.23
C PRO A 395 -7.50 38.80 -10.76
N GLU A 396 -8.24 39.77 -11.35
CA GLU A 396 -8.34 39.90 -12.81
C GLU A 396 -7.20 40.75 -13.40
N ASN A 397 -6.43 41.45 -12.55
CA ASN A 397 -5.24 42.19 -12.98
C ASN A 397 -4.09 41.21 -13.23
N GLN A 398 -3.85 40.88 -14.50
CA GLN A 398 -2.84 39.92 -14.91
C GLN A 398 -1.40 40.36 -14.57
N GLU A 399 -1.10 41.66 -14.60
CA GLU A 399 0.23 42.17 -14.29
C GLU A 399 0.53 42.06 -12.79
N GLU A 400 -0.45 42.43 -11.95
CA GLU A 400 -0.33 42.31 -10.50
C GLU A 400 -0.15 40.84 -10.09
N MET A 401 -0.99 39.95 -10.62
CA MET A 401 -0.90 38.52 -10.37
C MET A 401 0.46 37.97 -10.83
N LYS A 402 0.91 38.29 -12.02
CA LYS A 402 2.21 37.84 -12.55
C LYS A 402 3.36 38.32 -11.67
N SER A 403 3.36 39.59 -11.31
CA SER A 403 4.39 40.15 -10.42
C SER A 403 4.42 39.43 -9.06
N PHE A 404 3.25 39.14 -8.49
CA PHE A 404 3.15 38.35 -7.26
C PHE A 404 3.75 36.95 -7.44
N LEU A 405 3.37 36.23 -8.51
CA LEU A 405 3.81 34.85 -8.75
C LEU A 405 5.33 34.77 -8.93
N ASP A 406 5.93 35.70 -9.67
CA ASP A 406 7.37 35.72 -9.92
C ASP A 406 8.15 36.03 -8.62
N ASN A 407 7.69 37.02 -7.84
CA ASN A 407 8.28 37.36 -6.57
C ASN A 407 8.13 36.22 -5.54
N TYR A 408 6.95 35.61 -5.49
CA TYR A 408 6.68 34.54 -4.54
C TYR A 408 7.42 33.26 -4.91
N ARG A 409 7.58 32.95 -6.21
CA ARG A 409 8.44 31.87 -6.68
C ARG A 409 9.87 32.02 -6.18
N THR A 410 10.43 33.23 -6.29
CA THR A 410 11.78 33.53 -5.79
C THR A 410 11.88 33.31 -4.27
N LYS A 411 10.88 33.77 -3.52
CA LYS A 411 10.79 33.51 -2.09
C LYS A 411 10.65 32.02 -1.78
N PHE A 412 9.81 31.30 -2.54
CA PHE A 412 9.59 29.87 -2.33
C PHE A 412 10.88 29.06 -2.62
N ARG A 413 11.71 29.51 -3.57
CA ARG A 413 13.02 28.89 -3.81
C ARG A 413 13.87 28.85 -2.54
N SER A 414 13.91 29.93 -1.75
CA SER A 414 14.63 29.92 -0.47
C SER A 414 14.08 28.90 0.54
N TYR A 415 12.80 28.56 0.45
CA TYR A 415 12.19 27.53 1.28
C TYR A 415 12.62 26.12 0.85
N VAL A 416 12.77 25.89 -0.48
CA VAL A 416 13.31 24.64 -1.00
C VAL A 416 14.79 24.49 -0.59
N GLU A 417 15.58 25.57 -0.62
CA GLU A 417 16.96 25.55 -0.13
C GLU A 417 17.03 25.19 1.36
N GLU A 418 16.14 25.76 2.18
CA GLU A 418 16.01 25.36 3.58
C GLU A 418 15.65 23.87 3.73
N ALA A 419 14.79 23.32 2.87
CA ALA A 419 14.47 21.89 2.89
C ALA A 419 15.67 21.02 2.51
N ILE A 420 16.47 21.45 1.52
CA ILE A 420 17.72 20.78 1.13
C ILE A 420 18.71 20.75 2.30
N ASP A 421 18.94 21.92 2.93
CA ASP A 421 19.84 22.03 4.06
C ASP A 421 19.35 21.22 5.27
N LEU A 422 18.04 21.18 5.50
CA LEU A 422 17.44 20.38 6.55
C LEU A 422 17.72 18.88 6.35
N ALA A 423 17.54 18.35 5.13
CA ALA A 423 17.85 16.96 4.82
C ALA A 423 19.33 16.66 5.03
N LYS A 424 20.22 17.55 4.59
CA LYS A 424 21.67 17.42 4.76
C LYS A 424 22.08 17.41 6.23
N ASN A 425 21.55 18.33 7.02
CA ASN A 425 21.82 18.40 8.45
C ASN A 425 21.36 17.17 9.22
N VAL A 426 20.20 16.58 8.83
CA VAL A 426 19.72 15.34 9.43
C VAL A 426 20.61 14.16 9.05
N GLN A 427 21.09 14.11 7.82
CA GLN A 427 22.03 13.09 7.38
C GLN A 427 23.33 13.10 8.19
N ASP A 428 23.85 14.29 8.48
CA ASP A 428 25.12 14.49 9.17
C ASP A 428 24.99 14.38 10.71
N ASN A 429 23.81 14.70 11.29
CA ASN A 429 23.61 14.86 12.74
C ASN A 429 22.20 14.45 13.23
N ILE A 430 21.73 13.27 12.86
CA ILE A 430 20.37 12.76 13.18
C ILE A 430 19.99 12.88 14.68
N ASP A 431 20.98 12.71 15.59
CA ASP A 431 20.73 12.62 17.03
C ASP A 431 20.60 13.98 17.76
N LYS A 432 20.71 15.11 17.06
CA LYS A 432 20.81 16.44 17.67
C LYS A 432 19.70 17.43 17.30
N ILE A 433 18.70 17.01 16.52
CA ILE A 433 17.71 17.93 15.97
C ILE A 433 16.45 17.96 16.85
N GLU A 434 16.26 19.08 17.57
CA GLU A 434 15.05 19.35 18.34
C GLU A 434 13.90 19.86 17.44
N ASN A 435 12.65 19.53 17.80
CA ASN A 435 11.41 19.96 17.11
C ASN A 435 11.26 19.47 15.66
N LEU A 436 11.86 18.34 15.33
CA LEU A 436 11.72 17.70 14.02
C LEU A 436 11.06 16.33 14.16
N LYS A 437 10.24 15.97 13.17
CA LYS A 437 9.78 14.59 13.02
C LYS A 437 10.72 13.86 12.05
N THR A 438 11.33 12.80 12.53
CA THR A 438 12.20 11.92 11.75
C THR A 438 11.67 10.49 11.78
N ASN A 439 11.89 9.76 10.72
CA ASN A 439 11.61 8.33 10.68
C ASN A 439 12.75 7.59 10.00
N VAL A 440 13.30 6.60 10.69
CA VAL A 440 14.37 5.73 10.20
C VAL A 440 14.07 4.24 10.48
N ASN A 441 12.88 3.95 11.00
CA ASN A 441 12.53 2.59 11.40
C ASN A 441 12.14 1.74 10.19
N LEU A 442 12.71 0.57 10.13
CA LEU A 442 12.30 -0.49 9.21
C LEU A 442 11.45 -1.49 9.98
N VAL A 443 10.32 -1.84 9.39
CA VAL A 443 9.46 -2.90 9.91
C VAL A 443 9.99 -4.25 9.41
N SER A 444 9.98 -5.30 10.24
CA SER A 444 10.45 -6.61 9.79
C SER A 444 9.53 -7.20 8.71
N PRO A 445 10.02 -8.07 7.81
CA PRO A 445 9.19 -8.68 6.77
C PRO A 445 7.95 -9.38 7.30
N VAL A 446 8.06 -10.05 8.44
CA VAL A 446 6.93 -10.71 9.12
C VAL A 446 5.88 -9.71 9.57
N GLU A 447 6.28 -8.46 9.86
CA GLU A 447 5.37 -7.38 10.21
C GLU A 447 4.59 -6.85 9.02
N GLU A 448 5.13 -6.93 7.81
CA GLU A 448 4.46 -6.43 6.61
C GLU A 448 3.39 -7.36 6.07
N GLU A 449 3.53 -8.66 6.27
CA GLU A 449 2.63 -9.65 5.70
C GLU A 449 1.16 -9.38 6.09
N PHE A 450 0.92 -9.05 7.35
CA PHE A 450 -0.45 -8.89 7.90
C PHE A 450 -0.86 -7.44 8.12
N GLU A 451 0.07 -6.49 8.04
CA GLU A 451 -0.16 -5.13 8.47
C GLU A 451 -1.25 -4.41 7.66
N LEU A 452 -1.38 -4.71 6.37
CA LEU A 452 -2.44 -4.13 5.54
C LEU A 452 -3.83 -4.63 5.96
N ASP A 453 -3.94 -5.92 6.21
CA ASP A 453 -5.18 -6.51 6.71
C ASP A 453 -5.51 -5.97 8.11
N VAL A 454 -4.50 -5.85 8.96
CA VAL A 454 -4.64 -5.31 10.32
C VAL A 454 -5.14 -3.86 10.30
N ARG A 455 -4.55 -2.99 9.49
CA ARG A 455 -5.00 -1.59 9.34
C ARG A 455 -6.40 -1.47 8.79
N GLU A 456 -6.78 -2.33 7.86
CA GLU A 456 -8.14 -2.37 7.35
C GLU A 456 -9.13 -2.78 8.45
N LEU A 457 -8.76 -3.78 9.25
CA LEU A 457 -9.56 -4.23 10.39
C LEU A 457 -9.65 -3.17 11.49
N GLU A 458 -8.56 -2.49 11.82
CA GLU A 458 -8.57 -1.34 12.75
C GLU A 458 -9.54 -0.26 12.27
N HIS A 459 -9.38 0.17 11.02
CA HIS A 459 -10.23 1.21 10.45
C HIS A 459 -11.73 0.84 10.49
N ASN A 460 -12.06 -0.38 10.06
CA ASN A 460 -13.44 -0.85 10.03
C ASN A 460 -14.03 -1.05 11.44
N SER A 461 -13.22 -1.47 12.40
CA SER A 461 -13.66 -1.76 13.77
C SER A 461 -13.87 -0.51 14.60
N PHE A 462 -13.00 0.50 14.46
CA PHE A 462 -13.11 1.75 15.22
C PHE A 462 -14.25 2.66 14.75
N GLN A 463 -14.75 2.47 13.54
CA GLN A 463 -15.93 3.19 13.05
C GLN A 463 -17.26 2.64 13.58
N GLN A 464 -17.26 1.44 14.14
CA GLN A 464 -18.47 0.88 14.76
C GLN A 464 -18.66 1.46 16.17
N THR A 465 -19.89 1.82 16.48
CA THR A 465 -20.23 2.31 17.82
C THR A 465 -19.91 1.23 18.86
N LYS A 466 -19.05 1.53 19.83
CA LYS A 466 -18.74 0.61 20.92
C LYS A 466 -20.02 0.32 21.71
N THR A 467 -20.39 -0.93 21.78
CA THR A 467 -21.57 -1.39 22.52
C THR A 467 -21.14 -2.36 23.62
N ASN A 468 -21.87 -2.33 24.74
CA ASN A 468 -21.75 -3.35 25.75
C ASN A 468 -22.17 -4.71 25.16
N ASN A 469 -21.53 -5.80 25.56
CA ASN A 469 -21.77 -7.17 25.07
C ASN A 469 -21.36 -7.41 23.62
N SER A 470 -20.23 -6.89 23.18
CA SER A 470 -19.66 -7.17 21.86
C SER A 470 -19.00 -8.55 21.80
N VAL A 471 -19.00 -9.12 20.60
CA VAL A 471 -18.36 -10.39 20.26
C VAL A 471 -17.25 -10.14 19.26
N ALA A 472 -16.08 -10.71 19.48
CA ALA A 472 -14.98 -10.68 18.52
C ALA A 472 -14.66 -12.09 18.01
N LEU A 473 -14.58 -12.23 16.69
CA LEU A 473 -13.95 -13.37 16.02
C LEU A 473 -12.54 -12.95 15.68
N TYR A 474 -11.54 -13.65 16.19
CA TYR A 474 -10.14 -13.27 16.00
C TYR A 474 -9.29 -14.45 15.56
N GLY A 475 -8.43 -14.24 14.56
CA GLY A 475 -7.50 -15.25 14.06
C GLY A 475 -7.40 -15.34 12.54
N SER A 476 -7.41 -16.54 12.00
CA SER A 476 -6.95 -16.83 10.64
C SER A 476 -7.99 -16.58 9.53
N SER A 477 -7.61 -16.96 8.31
CA SER A 477 -8.41 -16.84 7.08
C SER A 477 -9.82 -17.45 7.20
N THR A 478 -10.00 -18.41 8.07
CA THR A 478 -11.32 -19.02 8.33
C THR A 478 -12.35 -17.98 8.78
N PHE A 479 -11.94 -17.04 9.63
CA PHE A 479 -12.80 -15.92 9.99
C PHE A 479 -12.81 -14.84 8.91
N LYS A 480 -11.66 -14.51 8.32
CA LYS A 480 -11.58 -13.51 7.24
C LYS A 480 -12.55 -13.80 6.10
N MET A 481 -12.67 -15.07 5.71
CA MET A 481 -13.54 -15.51 4.60
C MET A 481 -15.01 -15.63 4.97
N TRP A 482 -15.36 -15.47 6.24
CA TRP A 482 -16.75 -15.52 6.68
C TRP A 482 -17.41 -14.14 6.60
N ASP A 483 -17.68 -13.69 5.37
CA ASP A 483 -18.20 -12.34 5.09
C ASP A 483 -19.55 -12.04 5.76
N ASN A 484 -20.40 -13.06 5.89
CA ASN A 484 -21.74 -12.94 6.45
C ASN A 484 -21.84 -13.35 7.92
N ALA A 485 -20.73 -13.52 8.64
CA ALA A 485 -20.70 -14.02 10.03
C ALA A 485 -21.71 -13.31 10.94
N LYS A 486 -21.86 -12.00 10.78
CA LYS A 486 -22.82 -11.19 11.56
C LYS A 486 -24.28 -11.62 11.36
N ASN A 487 -24.66 -11.89 10.12
CA ASN A 487 -26.02 -12.31 9.76
C ASN A 487 -26.24 -13.79 10.11
N ASP A 488 -25.27 -14.65 9.81
CA ASP A 488 -25.36 -16.09 10.02
C ASP A 488 -25.47 -16.43 11.51
N LEU A 489 -24.77 -15.67 12.36
CA LEU A 489 -24.83 -15.80 13.81
C LEU A 489 -25.94 -14.97 14.46
N SER A 490 -26.62 -14.10 13.68
CA SER A 490 -27.62 -13.16 14.20
C SER A 490 -27.11 -12.27 15.34
N ILE A 491 -25.83 -11.85 15.28
CA ILE A 491 -25.15 -11.04 16.29
C ILE A 491 -24.86 -9.66 15.72
N ASN A 492 -25.61 -8.66 16.16
CA ASN A 492 -25.44 -7.28 15.67
C ASN A 492 -24.10 -6.64 16.07
N ASN A 493 -23.58 -6.98 17.23
CA ASN A 493 -22.37 -6.41 17.83
C ASN A 493 -21.15 -7.33 17.59
N LEU A 494 -21.02 -7.88 16.40
CA LEU A 494 -19.93 -8.76 16.01
C LEU A 494 -18.82 -7.97 15.32
N TYR A 495 -17.60 -8.17 15.78
CA TYR A 495 -16.36 -7.75 15.10
C TYR A 495 -15.69 -8.97 14.49
N ASN A 496 -15.59 -9.02 13.18
CA ASN A 496 -14.79 -10.03 12.50
C ASN A 496 -13.37 -9.47 12.28
N LEU A 497 -12.43 -9.96 13.08
CA LEU A 497 -11.03 -9.54 13.11
C LEU A 497 -10.10 -10.63 12.55
N GLY A 498 -10.62 -11.47 11.65
CA GLY A 498 -9.84 -12.47 10.95
C GLY A 498 -8.93 -11.86 9.87
N PHE A 499 -7.68 -12.31 9.78
CA PHE A 499 -6.76 -11.92 8.70
C PHE A 499 -6.06 -13.15 8.10
N GLY A 500 -5.89 -13.13 6.77
CA GLY A 500 -5.47 -14.31 6.02
C GLY A 500 -4.03 -14.72 6.29
N GLY A 501 -3.80 -16.03 6.48
CA GLY A 501 -2.46 -16.55 6.74
C GLY A 501 -1.96 -16.35 8.18
N SER A 502 -2.75 -15.76 9.07
CA SER A 502 -2.32 -15.45 10.42
C SER A 502 -1.90 -16.69 11.22
N THR A 503 -0.87 -16.50 12.03
CA THR A 503 -0.32 -17.46 12.98
C THR A 503 -0.63 -17.04 14.41
N LEU A 504 -0.41 -17.92 15.38
CA LEU A 504 -0.46 -17.57 16.80
C LEU A 504 0.46 -16.41 17.15
N VAL A 505 1.67 -16.41 16.60
CA VAL A 505 2.64 -15.33 16.80
C VAL A 505 2.11 -14.01 16.27
N SER A 506 1.55 -13.98 15.05
CA SER A 506 0.98 -12.77 14.47
C SER A 506 -0.28 -12.32 15.22
N CYS A 507 -1.14 -13.26 15.63
CA CYS A 507 -2.30 -12.95 16.46
C CYS A 507 -1.89 -12.33 17.82
N ARG A 508 -0.90 -12.89 18.50
CA ARG A 508 -0.37 -12.34 19.74
C ARG A 508 0.16 -10.91 19.55
N ARG A 509 0.87 -10.69 18.47
CA ARG A 509 1.44 -9.38 18.13
C ARG A 509 0.40 -8.30 17.88
N TYR A 510 -0.63 -8.61 17.10
CA TYR A 510 -1.66 -7.63 16.72
C TYR A 510 -2.84 -7.54 17.70
N PHE A 511 -2.82 -8.33 18.75
CA PHE A 511 -3.88 -8.38 19.75
C PHE A 511 -4.15 -7.03 20.42
N ASP A 512 -3.09 -6.31 20.81
CA ASP A 512 -3.20 -5.01 21.47
C ASP A 512 -3.74 -3.91 20.55
N ARG A 513 -3.68 -4.12 19.24
CA ARG A 513 -4.20 -3.20 18.23
C ARG A 513 -5.63 -3.54 17.82
N LEU A 514 -5.92 -4.81 17.58
CA LEU A 514 -7.20 -5.24 17.02
C LEU A 514 -8.26 -5.56 18.07
N VAL A 515 -7.90 -6.25 19.14
CA VAL A 515 -8.87 -6.82 20.08
C VAL A 515 -8.95 -6.04 21.38
N ALA A 516 -7.82 -5.75 22.00
CA ALA A 516 -7.79 -5.08 23.30
C ALA A 516 -8.53 -3.72 23.32
N PRO A 517 -8.42 -2.85 22.31
CA PRO A 517 -9.14 -1.57 22.31
C PRO A 517 -10.67 -1.71 22.20
N LEU A 518 -11.17 -2.82 21.64
CA LEU A 518 -12.59 -3.09 21.51
C LEU A 518 -13.20 -3.63 22.80
N ASN A 519 -12.36 -4.23 23.65
CA ASN A 519 -12.75 -4.84 24.94
C ASN A 519 -14.01 -5.72 24.83
N PRO A 520 -13.99 -6.77 23.96
CA PRO A 520 -15.18 -7.58 23.72
C PRO A 520 -15.56 -8.40 24.97
N SER A 521 -16.87 -8.63 25.15
CA SER A 521 -17.37 -9.51 26.20
C SER A 521 -17.11 -10.98 25.93
N ASN A 522 -17.07 -11.35 24.64
CA ASN A 522 -16.76 -12.70 24.19
C ASN A 522 -15.73 -12.66 23.06
N LEU A 523 -14.70 -13.48 23.20
CA LEU A 523 -13.64 -13.64 22.20
C LEU A 523 -13.64 -15.07 21.67
N PHE A 524 -13.93 -15.25 20.39
CA PHE A 524 -13.75 -16.53 19.68
C PHE A 524 -12.43 -16.49 18.93
N PHE A 525 -11.54 -17.40 19.23
CA PHE A 525 -10.20 -17.42 18.70
C PHE A 525 -9.94 -18.70 17.89
N TYR A 526 -9.43 -18.52 16.67
CA TYR A 526 -9.05 -19.60 15.77
C TYR A 526 -7.71 -19.30 15.10
N ALA A 527 -6.67 -20.06 15.42
CA ALA A 527 -5.36 -20.05 14.76
C ALA A 527 -4.62 -21.36 15.09
N GLY A 528 -3.49 -21.61 14.40
CA GLY A 528 -2.65 -22.77 14.61
C GLY A 528 -2.48 -23.65 13.39
N ASP A 529 -3.42 -23.63 12.46
CA ASP A 529 -3.35 -24.38 11.21
C ASP A 529 -2.23 -23.88 10.28
N ASN A 530 -2.00 -22.57 10.24
CA ASN A 530 -0.89 -21.98 9.49
C ASN A 530 0.46 -22.23 10.19
N ASP A 531 0.50 -22.11 11.52
CA ASP A 531 1.69 -22.38 12.31
C ASP A 531 2.24 -23.79 12.06
N ILE A 532 1.35 -24.79 12.11
CA ILE A 532 1.69 -26.19 11.82
C ILE A 532 2.06 -26.34 10.33
N GLY A 533 1.35 -25.67 9.44
CA GLY A 533 1.66 -25.63 8.01
C GLY A 533 3.03 -25.05 7.68
N TYR A 534 3.55 -24.15 8.52
CA TYR A 534 4.89 -23.58 8.44
C TYR A 534 5.96 -24.41 9.18
N GLY A 535 5.57 -25.57 9.74
CA GLY A 535 6.47 -26.54 10.36
C GLY A 535 6.60 -26.45 11.88
N MET A 536 5.74 -25.68 12.55
CA MET A 536 5.70 -25.66 14.02
C MET A 536 5.15 -26.99 14.55
N ASP A 537 5.81 -27.56 15.54
CA ASP A 537 5.32 -28.77 16.20
C ASP A 537 4.25 -28.43 17.27
N SER A 538 3.64 -29.45 17.84
CA SER A 538 2.54 -29.29 18.79
C SER A 538 2.97 -28.69 20.15
N ASP A 539 4.21 -28.88 20.58
CA ASP A 539 4.75 -28.32 21.80
C ASP A 539 5.10 -26.84 21.64
N GLU A 540 5.69 -26.49 20.49
CA GLU A 540 5.95 -25.11 20.11
C GLU A 540 4.62 -24.33 19.98
N LEU A 541 3.62 -24.93 19.36
CA LEU A 541 2.29 -24.32 19.22
C LEU A 541 1.64 -24.10 20.59
N LEU A 542 1.70 -25.08 21.48
CA LEU A 542 1.19 -24.91 22.85
C LEU A 542 1.90 -23.76 23.56
N LYS A 543 3.22 -23.66 23.45
CA LYS A 543 3.99 -22.57 24.04
C LYS A 543 3.54 -21.20 23.55
N GLU A 544 3.35 -21.03 22.26
CA GLU A 544 2.84 -19.76 21.70
C GLU A 544 1.41 -19.48 22.14
N PHE A 545 0.55 -20.51 22.21
CA PHE A 545 -0.79 -20.36 22.73
C PHE A 545 -0.81 -19.93 24.22
N LEU A 546 0.10 -20.44 25.03
CA LEU A 546 0.25 -20.01 26.43
C LEU A 546 0.62 -18.54 26.56
N LEU A 547 1.54 -18.06 25.71
CA LEU A 547 1.91 -16.65 25.67
C LEU A 547 0.71 -15.77 25.25
N PHE A 548 -0.05 -16.22 24.27
CA PHE A 548 -1.25 -15.53 23.81
C PHE A 548 -2.35 -15.51 24.87
N SER A 549 -2.66 -16.66 25.50
CA SER A 549 -3.69 -16.74 26.52
C SER A 549 -3.39 -15.84 27.73
N ASN A 550 -2.13 -15.78 28.16
CA ASN A 550 -1.70 -14.88 29.23
C ASN A 550 -1.90 -13.40 28.86
N GLN A 551 -1.58 -13.02 27.64
CA GLN A 551 -1.83 -11.64 27.14
C GLN A 551 -3.33 -11.32 27.14
N VAL A 552 -4.16 -12.27 26.69
CA VAL A 552 -5.62 -12.10 26.70
C VAL A 552 -6.15 -11.93 28.12
N GLU A 553 -5.71 -12.75 29.07
CA GLU A 553 -6.11 -12.66 30.48
C GLU A 553 -5.71 -11.32 31.12
N GLU A 554 -4.53 -10.82 30.81
CA GLU A 554 -4.06 -9.51 31.27
C GLU A 554 -4.90 -8.36 30.70
N LYS A 555 -5.18 -8.38 29.39
CA LYS A 555 -5.82 -7.26 28.69
C LYS A 555 -7.35 -7.29 28.72
N LEU A 556 -7.94 -8.46 28.82
CA LEU A 556 -9.39 -8.68 28.80
C LEU A 556 -9.88 -9.49 30.03
N PRO A 557 -9.62 -9.08 31.27
CA PRO A 557 -9.87 -9.91 32.48
C PRO A 557 -11.35 -10.25 32.70
N ARG A 558 -12.28 -9.64 31.97
CA ARG A 558 -13.73 -9.86 32.10
C ARG A 558 -14.33 -10.59 30.88
N ALA A 559 -13.57 -10.84 29.86
CA ALA A 559 -14.05 -11.50 28.66
C ALA A 559 -14.21 -13.01 28.91
N LYS A 560 -15.20 -13.60 28.24
CA LYS A 560 -15.27 -15.04 28.06
C LYS A 560 -14.61 -15.41 26.73
N CYS A 561 -13.65 -16.32 26.76
CA CYS A 561 -12.84 -16.68 25.63
C CYS A 561 -13.10 -18.12 25.19
N PHE A 562 -13.07 -18.35 23.88
CA PHE A 562 -13.31 -19.65 23.28
C PHE A 562 -12.21 -19.95 22.29
N PHE A 563 -11.48 -21.02 22.49
CA PHE A 563 -10.58 -21.57 21.49
C PHE A 563 -11.33 -22.56 20.61
N ILE A 564 -11.35 -22.29 19.32
CA ILE A 564 -11.92 -23.21 18.32
C ILE A 564 -10.80 -24.14 17.87
N SER A 565 -11.03 -25.44 17.96
CA SER A 565 -10.05 -26.46 17.60
C SER A 565 -9.56 -26.31 16.15
N ILE A 566 -8.29 -26.59 15.92
CA ILE A 566 -7.68 -26.54 14.60
C ILE A 566 -8.36 -27.55 13.70
N LYS A 567 -8.98 -27.09 12.61
CA LYS A 567 -9.77 -27.92 11.68
C LYS A 567 -8.89 -28.90 10.90
N PRO A 568 -9.41 -30.09 10.55
CA PRO A 568 -8.79 -30.92 9.53
C PRO A 568 -8.92 -30.26 8.16
N SER A 569 -7.94 -30.51 7.28
CA SER A 569 -7.97 -30.03 5.89
C SER A 569 -7.37 -31.11 4.98
N PRO A 570 -7.93 -31.37 3.79
CA PRO A 570 -7.33 -32.27 2.82
C PRO A 570 -5.92 -31.87 2.44
N PHE A 571 -5.63 -30.58 2.32
CA PHE A 571 -4.31 -30.04 2.01
C PHE A 571 -3.26 -30.33 3.10
N ARG A 572 -3.69 -30.45 4.38
CA ARG A 572 -2.81 -30.71 5.54
C ARG A 572 -2.98 -32.12 6.11
N ARG A 573 -3.38 -33.06 5.28
CA ARG A 573 -3.64 -34.44 5.70
C ARG A 573 -2.43 -35.09 6.37
N ASP A 574 -1.23 -34.81 5.87
CA ASP A 574 0.01 -35.36 6.41
C ASP A 574 0.39 -34.74 7.77
N LEU A 575 -0.22 -33.62 8.16
CA LEU A 575 -0.01 -32.93 9.42
C LEU A 575 -1.07 -33.25 10.49
N MET A 576 -2.02 -34.15 10.18
CA MET A 576 -3.15 -34.44 11.08
C MET A 576 -2.73 -34.94 12.46
N THR A 577 -1.67 -35.72 12.55
CA THR A 577 -1.15 -36.19 13.85
C THR A 577 -0.73 -35.01 14.72
N THR A 578 -0.02 -34.04 14.17
CA THR A 578 0.40 -32.82 14.86
C THR A 578 -0.81 -31.95 15.23
N ILE A 579 -1.80 -31.82 14.35
CA ILE A 579 -3.04 -31.07 14.60
C ILE A 579 -3.81 -31.67 15.78
N LEU A 580 -3.98 -32.99 15.80
CA LEU A 580 -4.72 -33.68 16.85
C LEU A 580 -3.98 -33.59 18.20
N ASP A 581 -2.67 -33.73 18.20
CA ASP A 581 -1.84 -33.59 19.41
C ASP A 581 -1.87 -32.16 19.94
N ALA A 582 -1.75 -31.14 19.07
CA ALA A 582 -1.87 -29.74 19.44
C ALA A 582 -3.24 -29.42 20.06
N ASN A 583 -4.32 -29.86 19.40
CA ASN A 583 -5.69 -29.71 19.91
C ASN A 583 -5.86 -30.35 21.28
N SER A 584 -5.33 -31.54 21.47
CA SER A 584 -5.36 -32.25 22.76
C SER A 584 -4.61 -31.51 23.86
N LYS A 585 -3.40 -31.03 23.57
CA LYS A 585 -2.57 -30.26 24.51
C LYS A 585 -3.23 -28.94 24.92
N ILE A 586 -3.74 -28.19 23.94
CA ILE A 586 -4.46 -26.93 24.22
C ILE A 586 -5.72 -27.19 25.04
N LYS A 587 -6.54 -28.17 24.63
CA LYS A 587 -7.76 -28.56 25.38
C LYS A 587 -7.45 -28.88 26.84
N LYS A 588 -6.41 -29.71 27.09
CA LYS A 588 -5.96 -30.05 28.43
C LYS A 588 -5.53 -28.83 29.24
N HIS A 589 -4.82 -27.89 28.61
CA HIS A 589 -4.42 -26.66 29.29
C HIS A 589 -5.62 -25.80 29.66
N LEU A 590 -6.59 -25.62 28.76
CA LEU A 590 -7.77 -24.78 28.95
C LEU A 590 -8.67 -25.26 30.11
N THR A 591 -8.66 -26.54 30.45
CA THR A 591 -9.44 -27.06 31.60
C THR A 591 -9.06 -26.39 32.93
N ASN A 592 -7.89 -25.79 33.00
CA ASN A 592 -7.39 -25.11 34.20
C ASN A 592 -7.64 -23.59 34.21
N LEU A 593 -8.15 -23.03 33.09
CA LEU A 593 -8.38 -21.59 32.89
C LEU A 593 -9.89 -21.27 32.98
N LYS A 594 -10.29 -20.41 33.93
CA LYS A 594 -11.71 -20.11 34.19
C LYS A 594 -12.38 -19.29 33.08
N MET A 595 -11.62 -18.47 32.36
CA MET A 595 -12.17 -17.60 31.33
C MET A 595 -12.19 -18.22 29.94
N TRP A 596 -11.55 -19.38 29.75
CA TRP A 596 -11.43 -20.05 28.45
C TRP A 596 -12.29 -21.32 28.40
N ASP A 597 -13.00 -21.48 27.28
CA ASP A 597 -13.69 -22.71 26.88
C ASP A 597 -13.10 -23.25 25.57
N TYR A 598 -13.32 -24.52 25.29
CA TYR A 598 -12.86 -25.20 24.09
C TYR A 598 -14.04 -25.63 23.22
N ILE A 599 -14.03 -25.22 21.96
CA ILE A 599 -15.03 -25.60 20.96
C ILE A 599 -14.41 -26.64 20.02
N ASP A 600 -14.89 -27.85 20.05
CA ASP A 600 -14.43 -28.93 19.20
C ASP A 600 -15.18 -28.94 17.86
N ILE A 601 -14.52 -28.47 16.80
CA ILE A 601 -14.98 -28.61 15.40
C ILE A 601 -14.25 -29.75 14.68
N THR A 602 -13.09 -30.17 15.20
CA THR A 602 -12.25 -31.21 14.57
C THR A 602 -12.93 -32.57 14.53
N THR A 603 -13.46 -33.00 15.68
CA THR A 603 -14.12 -34.32 15.79
C THR A 603 -15.34 -34.45 14.87
N PRO A 604 -16.31 -33.50 14.85
CA PRO A 604 -17.44 -33.62 13.95
C PRO A 604 -17.02 -33.52 12.47
N MET A 605 -16.01 -32.74 12.14
CA MET A 605 -15.50 -32.66 10.76
C MET A 605 -14.88 -34.00 10.32
N ILE A 606 -14.00 -34.60 11.11
CA ILE A 606 -13.41 -35.91 10.80
C ILE A 606 -14.53 -36.98 10.62
N ASN A 607 -15.52 -36.96 11.48
CA ASN A 607 -16.64 -37.90 11.41
C ASN A 607 -17.53 -37.70 10.16
N ALA A 608 -17.60 -36.49 9.63
CA ALA A 608 -18.31 -36.18 8.38
C ALA A 608 -17.57 -36.70 7.13
N GLY A 609 -16.26 -36.92 7.22
CA GLY A 609 -15.41 -37.43 6.13
C GLY A 609 -14.73 -36.31 5.31
N TYR A 610 -13.52 -36.59 4.83
CA TYR A 610 -12.69 -35.64 4.07
C TYR A 610 -13.28 -35.24 2.70
N ASP A 611 -14.16 -36.06 2.13
CA ASP A 611 -14.88 -35.78 0.89
C ASP A 611 -15.89 -34.61 1.03
N LYS A 612 -16.17 -34.20 2.25
CA LYS A 612 -17.09 -33.10 2.56
C LYS A 612 -16.36 -31.74 2.72
N PHE A 613 -15.05 -31.75 2.67
CA PHE A 613 -14.25 -30.53 2.89
C PHE A 613 -13.75 -29.98 1.56
N TYR A 614 -13.70 -28.67 1.50
CA TYR A 614 -13.06 -27.94 0.41
C TYR A 614 -11.86 -27.20 0.97
N ASP A 615 -10.69 -27.39 0.34
CA ASP A 615 -9.54 -26.54 0.54
C ASP A 615 -9.62 -25.36 -0.44
N GLU A 616 -9.67 -24.16 0.07
CA GLU A 616 -9.61 -22.95 -0.73
C GLU A 616 -8.19 -22.36 -0.79
#